data_b021754c9ee4563f8997ac7c3f4f0d52
#
_entry.id   b021754c9ee4563f8997ac7c3f4f0d52
#
_cell.length_a   1.000
_cell.length_b   1.000
_cell.length_c   1.000
_cell.angle_alpha   90.00
_cell.angle_beta   90.00
_cell.angle_gamma   90.00
#
_symmetry.space_group_name_H-M   'P 1'
#
loop_
_entity.id
_entity.type
_entity.pdbx_description
1 polymer ?
#
loop_
_entity_poly.entity_id
_entity_poly.type
_entity_poly.pdbx_seq_one_letter_code
_entity_poly.pdbx_strand_id
1 'polypeptide(L)'
;MMSPGQLVHELNVIGGRNGIGRCDMVENRLVGMKSHGLYETPGGTILCTAHSELEFVTCDRETMHFKDTVSPKWAELVYNGQWFSPLVQSLNVFFDETNKWVTGSIKLKLYKGNIIIAGRKPKYNLYNENFASFGDVSLYDHKDATGFISCFSLPGKVIAMMKKQTGLEIGRAHV
;
A
#
# COMPACT_ATOMS: atom_id res chain seq x y z
N MET A 1 2.78 23.69 16.93
CA MET A 1 3.07 22.65 15.92
C MET A 1 4.30 21.90 16.42
N MET A 2 4.27 20.55 16.43
CA MET A 2 5.41 19.75 16.87
C MET A 2 6.45 19.68 15.76
N SER A 3 7.75 19.58 16.10
CA SER A 3 8.77 19.19 15.13
C SER A 3 8.61 17.72 14.76
N PRO A 4 9.14 17.26 13.61
CA PRO A 4 9.08 15.83 13.24
C PRO A 4 9.64 14.90 14.32
N GLY A 5 10.75 15.26 14.95
CA GLY A 5 11.34 14.48 16.03
C GLY A 5 10.45 14.39 17.27
N GLN A 6 9.81 15.51 17.66
CA GLN A 6 8.85 15.52 18.77
C GLN A 6 7.63 14.64 18.45
N LEU A 7 7.12 14.70 17.21
CA LEU A 7 6.00 13.87 16.79
C LEU A 7 6.32 12.38 16.91
N VAL A 8 7.47 11.95 16.38
CA VAL A 8 7.91 10.55 16.48
C VAL A 8 8.08 10.12 17.93
N HIS A 9 8.67 11.00 18.78
CA HIS A 9 8.82 10.72 20.22
C HIS A 9 7.46 10.49 20.90
N GLU A 10 6.51 11.40 20.73
CA GLU A 10 5.17 11.25 21.30
C GLU A 10 4.44 10.01 20.81
N LEU A 11 4.53 9.71 19.51
CA LEU A 11 3.92 8.51 18.95
C LEU A 11 4.61 7.23 19.47
N ASN A 12 5.92 7.26 19.72
CA ASN A 12 6.61 6.14 20.36
C ASN A 12 6.09 5.90 21.79
N VAL A 13 5.89 6.96 22.56
CA VAL A 13 5.35 6.86 23.93
C VAL A 13 3.91 6.32 23.91
N ILE A 14 3.04 6.90 23.08
CA ILE A 14 1.64 6.49 22.99
C ILE A 14 1.51 5.07 22.43
N GLY A 15 2.22 4.77 21.34
CA GLY A 15 2.18 3.48 20.69
C GLY A 15 2.79 2.36 21.55
N GLY A 16 3.90 2.64 22.23
CA GLY A 16 4.55 1.71 23.13
C GLY A 16 3.66 1.27 24.30
N ARG A 17 2.93 2.21 24.92
CA ARG A 17 1.93 1.90 25.95
C ARG A 17 0.82 0.96 25.47
N ASN A 18 0.54 0.94 24.19
CA ASN A 18 -0.48 0.10 23.56
C ASN A 18 0.12 -1.15 22.89
N GLY A 19 1.42 -1.38 22.97
CA GLY A 19 2.11 -2.54 22.38
C GLY A 19 2.19 -2.51 20.85
N ILE A 20 2.10 -1.31 20.24
CA ILE A 20 2.15 -1.13 18.79
C ILE A 20 3.59 -1.31 18.27
N GLY A 21 3.71 -1.87 17.06
CA GLY A 21 4.98 -1.91 16.31
C GLY A 21 5.98 -2.93 16.81
N ARG A 22 5.55 -3.95 17.53
CA ARG A 22 6.38 -5.11 17.90
C ARG A 22 6.46 -6.09 16.74
N CYS A 23 7.67 -6.52 16.42
CA CYS A 23 7.93 -7.44 15.32
C CYS A 23 9.00 -8.44 15.74
N ASP A 24 8.70 -9.73 15.56
CA ASP A 24 9.65 -10.82 15.61
C ASP A 24 9.92 -11.29 14.18
N MET A 25 11.16 -11.17 13.70
CA MET A 25 11.46 -11.49 12.31
C MET A 25 12.85 -12.12 12.14
N VAL A 26 12.92 -12.99 11.12
CA VAL A 26 14.20 -13.49 10.61
C VAL A 26 14.49 -12.76 9.30
N GLU A 27 15.54 -11.96 9.28
CA GLU A 27 15.94 -11.14 8.14
C GLU A 27 17.18 -11.68 7.44
N ASN A 28 17.37 -11.30 6.18
CA ASN A 28 18.57 -11.60 5.42
C ASN A 28 19.56 -10.44 5.50
N ARG A 29 20.77 -10.71 5.97
CA ARG A 29 21.87 -9.75 5.93
C ARG A 29 22.49 -9.69 4.54
N LEU A 30 22.95 -8.51 4.12
CA LEU A 30 23.64 -8.33 2.83
C LEU A 30 24.84 -9.28 2.68
N VAL A 31 25.52 -9.59 3.77
CA VAL A 31 26.66 -10.51 3.82
C VAL A 31 26.29 -12.01 3.73
N GLY A 32 25.02 -12.33 3.43
CA GLY A 32 24.55 -13.67 3.12
C GLY A 32 24.09 -14.53 4.28
N MET A 33 24.14 -14.03 5.52
CA MET A 33 23.63 -14.74 6.68
C MET A 33 22.22 -14.29 7.07
N LYS A 34 21.46 -15.16 7.74
CA LYS A 34 20.20 -14.79 8.39
C LYS A 34 20.47 -14.28 9.82
N SER A 35 19.67 -13.31 10.24
CA SER A 35 19.66 -12.88 11.64
C SER A 35 18.23 -12.82 12.16
N HIS A 36 18.07 -13.14 13.44
CA HIS A 36 16.81 -13.03 14.17
C HIS A 36 16.80 -11.72 14.95
N GLY A 37 15.75 -10.95 14.80
CA GLY A 37 15.60 -9.66 15.46
C GLY A 37 14.22 -9.49 16.08
N LEU A 38 14.21 -8.87 17.26
CA LEU A 38 13.01 -8.39 17.92
C LEU A 38 13.02 -6.85 17.87
N TYR A 39 12.04 -6.28 17.22
CA TYR A 39 11.99 -4.84 16.99
C TYR A 39 10.75 -4.21 17.61
N GLU A 40 10.89 -2.96 18.05
CA GLU A 40 9.78 -2.11 18.47
C GLU A 40 9.89 -0.78 17.75
N THR A 41 8.93 -0.48 16.87
CA THR A 41 8.88 0.76 16.09
C THR A 41 7.48 1.40 16.14
N PRO A 42 6.98 1.74 17.36
CA PRO A 42 5.59 2.14 17.49
C PRO A 42 5.22 3.41 16.71
N GLY A 43 6.02 4.47 16.81
CA GLY A 43 5.78 5.72 16.10
C GLY A 43 5.85 5.57 14.58
N GLY A 44 6.86 4.84 14.08
CA GLY A 44 7.00 4.54 12.66
C GLY A 44 5.79 3.74 12.13
N THR A 45 5.37 2.71 12.84
CA THR A 45 4.21 1.90 12.47
C THR A 45 2.93 2.73 12.40
N ILE A 46 2.69 3.61 13.38
CA ILE A 46 1.52 4.50 13.38
C ILE A 46 1.56 5.46 12.20
N LEU A 47 2.70 6.09 11.92
CA LEU A 47 2.86 7.03 10.82
C LEU A 47 2.70 6.36 9.46
N CYS A 48 3.35 5.21 9.24
CA CYS A 48 3.21 4.45 8.00
C CYS A 48 1.76 4.02 7.78
N THR A 49 1.08 3.50 8.81
CA THR A 49 -0.34 3.14 8.72
C THR A 49 -1.20 4.35 8.35
N ALA A 50 -1.02 5.48 9.03
CA ALA A 50 -1.81 6.69 8.75
C ALA A 50 -1.55 7.23 7.34
N HIS A 51 -0.30 7.19 6.87
CA HIS A 51 0.08 7.64 5.53
C HIS A 51 -0.55 6.75 4.45
N SER A 52 -0.43 5.41 4.57
CA SER A 52 -1.02 4.47 3.62
C SER A 52 -2.55 4.63 3.54
N GLU A 53 -3.21 4.91 4.66
CA GLU A 53 -4.66 5.15 4.68
C GLU A 53 -5.07 6.45 3.96
N LEU A 54 -4.19 7.44 3.89
CA LEU A 54 -4.40 8.62 3.05
C LEU A 54 -4.10 8.30 1.57
N GLU A 55 -3.05 7.55 1.29
CA GLU A 55 -2.73 7.13 -0.09
C GLU A 55 -3.89 6.38 -0.74
N PHE A 56 -4.54 5.44 -0.02
CA PHE A 56 -5.68 4.68 -0.53
C PHE A 56 -6.86 5.55 -1.01
N VAL A 57 -7.01 6.76 -0.49
CA VAL A 57 -8.12 7.64 -0.85
C VAL A 57 -7.70 8.82 -1.73
N THR A 58 -6.39 9.07 -1.91
CA THR A 58 -5.87 10.23 -2.64
C THR A 58 -5.06 9.86 -3.89
N CYS A 59 -4.52 8.64 -3.98
CA CYS A 59 -3.76 8.18 -5.13
C CYS A 59 -4.62 7.32 -6.05
N ASP A 60 -4.39 7.42 -7.35
CA ASP A 60 -4.99 6.53 -8.33
C ASP A 60 -4.37 5.13 -8.27
N ARG A 61 -5.08 4.17 -8.87
CA ARG A 61 -4.69 2.75 -8.87
C ARG A 61 -3.29 2.49 -9.42
N GLU A 62 -2.96 3.08 -10.56
CA GLU A 62 -1.69 2.82 -11.26
C GLU A 62 -0.51 3.40 -10.46
N THR A 63 -0.69 4.59 -9.90
CA THR A 63 0.30 5.19 -8.98
C THR A 63 0.54 4.31 -7.76
N MET A 64 -0.52 3.80 -7.12
CA MET A 64 -0.41 2.91 -5.96
C MET A 64 0.34 1.63 -6.31
N HIS A 65 -0.04 0.95 -7.38
CA HIS A 65 0.61 -0.29 -7.81
C HIS A 65 2.09 -0.10 -8.15
N PHE A 66 2.43 1.05 -8.77
CA PHE A 66 3.83 1.32 -9.07
C PHE A 66 4.63 1.66 -7.81
N LYS A 67 4.06 2.41 -6.88
CA LYS A 67 4.68 2.67 -5.56
C LYS A 67 5.00 1.35 -4.84
N ASP A 68 4.06 0.41 -4.81
CA ASP A 68 4.26 -0.91 -4.20
C ASP A 68 5.39 -1.71 -4.86
N THR A 69 5.61 -1.50 -6.16
CA THR A 69 6.72 -2.14 -6.90
C THR A 69 8.07 -1.53 -6.55
N VAL A 70 8.16 -0.21 -6.42
CA VAL A 70 9.46 0.48 -6.24
C VAL A 70 9.84 0.71 -4.78
N SER A 71 8.87 0.75 -3.85
CA SER A 71 9.12 0.97 -2.42
C SER A 71 10.05 -0.09 -1.79
N PRO A 72 9.91 -1.39 -2.09
CA PRO A 72 10.84 -2.40 -1.59
C PRO A 72 12.28 -2.18 -2.07
N LYS A 73 12.45 -1.71 -3.32
CA LYS A 73 13.79 -1.40 -3.84
C LYS A 73 14.40 -0.19 -3.17
N TRP A 74 13.61 0.83 -2.93
CA TRP A 74 14.06 1.99 -2.15
C TRP A 74 14.48 1.59 -0.74
N ALA A 75 13.67 0.77 -0.06
CA ALA A 75 13.97 0.27 1.27
C ALA A 75 15.25 -0.56 1.31
N GLU A 76 15.49 -1.43 0.32
CA GLU A 76 16.71 -2.20 0.16
C GLU A 76 17.94 -1.30 0.03
N LEU A 77 17.86 -0.27 -0.82
CA LEU A 77 18.97 0.67 -1.03
C LEU A 77 19.30 1.44 0.25
N VAL A 78 18.26 1.89 0.98
CA VAL A 78 18.41 2.58 2.26
C VAL A 78 19.02 1.65 3.31
N TYR A 79 18.53 0.41 3.42
CA TYR A 79 19.06 -0.62 4.33
C TYR A 79 20.54 -0.91 4.05
N ASN A 80 20.94 -0.93 2.77
CA ASN A 80 22.31 -1.17 2.34
C ASN A 80 23.22 0.08 2.45
N GLY A 81 22.73 1.19 3.04
CA GLY A 81 23.50 2.42 3.23
C GLY A 81 23.70 3.26 1.97
N GLN A 82 22.97 2.98 0.89
CA GLN A 82 23.10 3.66 -0.42
C GLN A 82 22.24 4.93 -0.53
N TRP A 83 22.13 5.67 0.56
CA TRP A 83 21.28 6.87 0.72
C TRP A 83 21.48 7.94 -0.36
N PHE A 84 22.69 8.08 -0.86
CA PHE A 84 23.09 9.14 -1.80
C PHE A 84 23.26 8.64 -3.23
N SER A 85 22.86 7.40 -3.51
CA SER A 85 22.92 6.85 -4.87
C SER A 85 21.98 7.59 -5.81
N PRO A 86 22.31 7.71 -7.12
CA PRO A 86 21.44 8.33 -8.10
C PRO A 86 20.04 7.69 -8.16
N LEU A 87 19.95 6.39 -7.93
CA LEU A 87 18.67 5.67 -7.93
C LEU A 87 17.79 6.09 -6.74
N VAL A 88 18.36 6.20 -5.53
CA VAL A 88 17.60 6.69 -4.36
C VAL A 88 17.13 8.12 -4.58
N GLN A 89 17.98 9.00 -5.14
CA GLN A 89 17.59 10.37 -5.45
C GLN A 89 16.43 10.43 -6.45
N SER A 90 16.47 9.59 -7.50
CA SER A 90 15.37 9.51 -8.49
C SER A 90 14.07 9.01 -7.87
N LEU A 91 14.15 7.98 -7.02
CA LEU A 91 12.98 7.45 -6.31
C LEU A 91 12.42 8.47 -5.31
N ASN A 92 13.27 9.24 -4.63
CA ASN A 92 12.82 10.33 -3.75
C ASN A 92 12.00 11.36 -4.51
N VAL A 93 12.45 11.79 -5.70
CA VAL A 93 11.68 12.73 -6.55
C VAL A 93 10.34 12.14 -6.95
N PHE A 94 10.30 10.84 -7.29
CA PHE A 94 9.06 10.16 -7.60
C PHE A 94 8.09 10.12 -6.40
N PHE A 95 8.59 9.76 -5.20
CA PHE A 95 7.77 9.76 -3.99
C PHE A 95 7.31 11.16 -3.60
N ASP A 96 8.18 12.15 -3.69
CA ASP A 96 7.83 13.55 -3.39
C ASP A 96 6.71 14.05 -4.32
N GLU A 97 6.78 13.72 -5.62
CA GLU A 97 5.77 14.10 -6.59
C GLU A 97 4.42 13.43 -6.30
N THR A 98 4.41 12.11 -6.09
CA THR A 98 3.19 11.36 -5.82
C THR A 98 2.57 11.71 -4.47
N ASN A 99 3.36 12.11 -3.49
CA ASN A 99 2.89 12.48 -2.14
C ASN A 99 2.26 13.88 -2.06
N LYS A 100 2.35 14.72 -3.08
CA LYS A 100 1.72 16.07 -3.08
C LYS A 100 0.22 16.04 -2.81
N TRP A 101 -0.44 14.96 -3.20
CA TRP A 101 -1.88 14.77 -3.01
C TRP A 101 -2.22 14.09 -1.69
N VAL A 102 -1.24 13.45 -1.04
CA VAL A 102 -1.42 12.67 0.19
C VAL A 102 -1.48 13.62 1.39
N THR A 103 -2.60 14.30 1.54
CA THR A 103 -2.81 15.32 2.57
C THR A 103 -4.18 15.17 3.22
N GLY A 104 -4.20 15.17 4.55
CA GLY A 104 -5.45 15.04 5.29
C GLY A 104 -5.21 14.69 6.75
N SER A 105 -6.23 14.16 7.40
CA SER A 105 -6.15 13.66 8.77
C SER A 105 -6.75 12.26 8.88
N ILE A 106 -6.08 11.42 9.66
CA ILE A 106 -6.50 10.05 9.96
C ILE A 106 -6.76 9.95 11.46
N LYS A 107 -7.91 9.41 11.82
CA LYS A 107 -8.24 9.08 13.21
C LYS A 107 -7.96 7.61 13.45
N LEU A 108 -7.02 7.33 14.35
CA LEU A 108 -6.62 5.98 14.73
C LEU A 108 -7.04 5.69 16.17
N LYS A 109 -7.42 4.44 16.43
CA LYS A 109 -7.58 3.88 17.77
C LYS A 109 -6.53 2.82 18.00
N LEU A 110 -5.70 3.02 19.02
CA LEU A 110 -4.65 2.08 19.41
C LEU A 110 -5.16 1.20 20.55
N TYR A 111 -5.08 -0.12 20.39
CA TYR A 111 -5.56 -1.03 21.42
C TYR A 111 -4.89 -2.40 21.32
N LYS A 112 -4.21 -2.83 22.40
CA LYS A 112 -3.62 -4.16 22.54
C LYS A 112 -2.83 -4.63 21.32
N GLY A 113 -1.87 -3.82 20.86
CA GLY A 113 -1.02 -4.14 19.72
C GLY A 113 -1.64 -3.86 18.34
N ASN A 114 -2.90 -3.42 18.29
CA ASN A 114 -3.62 -3.18 17.04
C ASN A 114 -3.82 -1.70 16.78
N ILE A 115 -3.76 -1.31 15.50
CA ILE A 115 -4.15 0.01 15.00
C ILE A 115 -5.47 -0.16 14.26
N ILE A 116 -6.51 0.51 14.73
CA ILE A 116 -7.86 0.47 14.15
C ILE A 116 -8.12 1.83 13.51
N ILE A 117 -8.49 1.82 12.24
CA ILE A 117 -8.84 3.03 11.50
C ILE A 117 -10.24 3.48 11.93
N ALA A 118 -10.32 4.62 12.59
CA ALA A 118 -11.57 5.18 13.09
C ALA A 118 -12.16 6.29 12.19
N GLY A 119 -11.38 6.80 11.23
CA GLY A 119 -11.87 7.78 10.25
C GLY A 119 -10.76 8.33 9.37
N ARG A 120 -11.14 8.74 8.16
CA ARG A 120 -10.29 9.38 7.16
C ARG A 120 -10.92 10.71 6.74
N LYS A 121 -10.11 11.77 6.68
CA LYS A 121 -10.53 13.08 6.19
C LYS A 121 -9.45 13.62 5.24
N PRO A 122 -9.41 13.13 4.00
CA PRO A 122 -8.47 13.60 2.99
C PRO A 122 -8.83 15.00 2.51
N LYS A 123 -7.82 15.77 2.08
CA LYS A 123 -8.03 17.04 1.38
C LYS A 123 -8.41 16.80 -0.08
N TYR A 124 -7.78 15.82 -0.71
CA TYR A 124 -8.01 15.41 -2.08
C TYR A 124 -8.56 13.98 -2.05
N ASN A 125 -9.83 13.82 -2.34
CA ASN A 125 -10.51 12.53 -2.21
C ASN A 125 -10.91 11.99 -3.58
N LEU A 126 -10.39 10.84 -3.97
CA LEU A 126 -10.79 10.13 -5.18
C LEU A 126 -11.99 9.21 -4.93
N TYR A 127 -12.28 8.87 -3.66
CA TYR A 127 -13.48 8.11 -3.33
C TYR A 127 -14.70 9.01 -3.39
N ASN A 128 -15.65 8.64 -4.24
CA ASN A 128 -16.93 9.32 -4.38
C ASN A 128 -18.04 8.30 -4.21
N GLU A 129 -18.87 8.46 -3.18
CA GLU A 129 -19.97 7.54 -2.87
C GLU A 129 -20.97 7.42 -4.01
N ASN A 130 -21.17 8.50 -4.79
CA ASN A 130 -22.09 8.49 -5.93
C ASN A 130 -21.61 7.59 -7.08
N PHE A 131 -20.29 7.36 -7.23
CA PHE A 131 -19.74 6.39 -8.18
C PHE A 131 -19.72 4.96 -7.65
N ALA A 132 -19.60 4.80 -6.33
CA ALA A 132 -19.49 3.50 -5.67
C ALA A 132 -20.87 2.93 -5.26
N SER A 133 -21.94 3.71 -5.38
CA SER A 133 -23.29 3.29 -5.02
C SER A 133 -23.84 2.35 -6.07
N PHE A 134 -24.39 1.21 -5.61
CA PHE A 134 -25.21 0.29 -6.44
C PHE A 134 -26.68 0.74 -6.56
N GLY A 135 -27.01 1.96 -6.12
CA GLY A 135 -28.35 2.54 -6.20
C GLY A 135 -28.65 3.20 -7.56
N ASP A 136 -29.88 3.70 -7.70
CA ASP A 136 -30.42 4.27 -8.96
C ASP A 136 -29.73 5.52 -9.48
N VAL A 137 -28.75 6.09 -8.75
CA VAL A 137 -27.98 7.26 -9.16
C VAL A 137 -26.54 6.85 -9.45
N SER A 138 -26.33 6.12 -10.53
CA SER A 138 -25.00 5.81 -11.05
C SER A 138 -24.56 6.90 -12.03
N LEU A 139 -23.35 7.45 -11.83
CA LEU A 139 -22.73 8.43 -12.75
C LEU A 139 -22.17 7.76 -14.02
N TYR A 140 -22.25 6.43 -14.15
CA TYR A 140 -21.92 5.69 -15.37
C TYR A 140 -22.95 4.60 -15.63
N ASP A 141 -23.13 4.19 -16.90
CA ASP A 141 -24.00 3.06 -17.24
C ASP A 141 -23.28 1.75 -16.93
N HIS A 142 -23.86 0.96 -16.00
CA HIS A 142 -23.33 -0.37 -15.65
C HIS A 142 -23.26 -1.34 -16.84
N LYS A 143 -24.05 -1.10 -17.91
CA LYS A 143 -23.99 -1.89 -19.14
C LYS A 143 -22.66 -1.76 -19.86
N ASP A 144 -21.96 -0.62 -19.71
CA ASP A 144 -20.64 -0.40 -20.31
C ASP A 144 -19.61 -1.41 -19.76
N ALA A 145 -19.76 -1.85 -18.52
CA ALA A 145 -18.91 -2.86 -17.92
C ALA A 145 -18.98 -4.21 -18.67
N THR A 146 -20.11 -4.56 -19.29
CA THR A 146 -20.26 -5.80 -20.05
C THR A 146 -19.32 -5.83 -21.26
N GLY A 147 -19.25 -4.73 -22.01
CA GLY A 147 -18.34 -4.58 -23.16
C GLY A 147 -16.89 -4.64 -22.73
N PHE A 148 -16.55 -3.88 -21.69
CA PHE A 148 -15.20 -3.89 -21.11
C PHE A 148 -14.77 -5.31 -20.67
N ILE A 149 -15.57 -6.00 -19.88
CA ILE A 149 -15.28 -7.37 -19.38
C ILE A 149 -15.10 -8.32 -20.56
N SER A 150 -15.95 -8.22 -21.59
CA SER A 150 -15.84 -9.06 -22.80
C SER A 150 -14.52 -8.89 -23.51
N CYS A 151 -14.09 -7.65 -23.75
CA CYS A 151 -12.80 -7.34 -24.39
C CYS A 151 -11.61 -7.69 -23.50
N PHE A 152 -11.65 -7.33 -22.22
CA PHE A 152 -10.56 -7.59 -21.28
C PHE A 152 -10.31 -9.08 -21.04
N SER A 153 -11.37 -9.91 -21.15
CA SER A 153 -11.27 -11.38 -21.00
C SER A 153 -10.81 -12.12 -22.26
N LEU A 154 -10.69 -11.45 -23.42
CA LEU A 154 -10.34 -12.12 -24.69
C LEU A 154 -9.01 -12.91 -24.64
N PRO A 155 -7.90 -12.38 -24.08
CA PRO A 155 -6.66 -13.17 -24.01
C PRO A 155 -6.84 -14.48 -23.24
N GLY A 156 -7.57 -14.44 -22.11
CA GLY A 156 -7.88 -15.64 -21.33
C GLY A 156 -8.77 -16.63 -22.07
N LYS A 157 -9.77 -16.14 -22.81
CA LYS A 157 -10.63 -16.98 -23.65
C LYS A 157 -9.83 -17.66 -24.77
N VAL A 158 -8.94 -16.93 -25.44
CA VAL A 158 -8.09 -17.51 -26.51
C VAL A 158 -7.17 -18.58 -25.94
N ILE A 159 -6.54 -18.34 -24.79
CA ILE A 159 -5.71 -19.33 -24.09
C ILE A 159 -6.54 -20.59 -23.75
N ALA A 160 -7.74 -20.41 -23.21
CA ALA A 160 -8.62 -21.53 -22.86
C ALA A 160 -9.03 -22.36 -24.10
N MET A 161 -9.34 -21.68 -25.20
CA MET A 161 -9.66 -22.35 -26.48
C MET A 161 -8.47 -23.12 -27.01
N MET A 162 -7.28 -22.54 -27.02
CA MET A 162 -6.04 -23.19 -27.44
C MET A 162 -5.75 -24.45 -26.59
N LYS A 163 -5.86 -24.35 -25.27
CA LYS A 163 -5.67 -25.48 -24.35
C LYS A 163 -6.66 -26.60 -24.61
N LYS A 164 -7.94 -26.27 -24.86
CA LYS A 164 -8.95 -27.26 -25.24
C LYS A 164 -8.62 -27.98 -26.56
N GLN A 165 -8.12 -27.24 -27.56
CA GLN A 165 -7.76 -27.80 -28.86
C GLN A 165 -6.51 -28.72 -28.80
N THR A 166 -5.57 -28.38 -27.93
CA THR A 166 -4.29 -29.12 -27.79
C THR A 166 -4.35 -30.21 -26.72
N GLY A 167 -5.46 -30.43 -26.06
CA GLY A 167 -5.61 -31.42 -24.99
C GLY A 167 -4.85 -31.08 -23.68
N LEU A 168 -4.36 -29.84 -23.55
CA LEU A 168 -3.72 -29.37 -22.32
C LEU A 168 -4.81 -29.18 -21.26
N GLU A 169 -4.72 -29.91 -20.15
CA GLU A 169 -5.66 -29.74 -19.03
C GLU A 169 -5.57 -28.31 -18.47
N ILE A 170 -6.73 -27.71 -18.23
CA ILE A 170 -6.82 -26.49 -17.42
C ILE A 170 -6.50 -26.93 -15.99
N GLY A 171 -5.37 -26.45 -15.45
CA GLY A 171 -4.93 -26.80 -14.10
C GLY A 171 -6.09 -26.68 -13.10
N ARG A 172 -6.33 -27.75 -12.35
CA ARG A 172 -7.25 -27.72 -11.22
C ARG A 172 -6.65 -26.77 -10.18
N ALA A 173 -7.44 -25.82 -9.69
CA ALA A 173 -7.04 -25.07 -8.50
C ALA A 173 -6.84 -26.10 -7.37
N HIS A 174 -5.59 -26.22 -6.90
CA HIS A 174 -5.35 -26.92 -5.65
C HIS A 174 -5.85 -26.01 -4.53
N VAL A 175 -6.96 -26.38 -3.92
CA VAL A 175 -7.45 -25.82 -2.66
C VAL A 175 -6.69 -26.47 -1.52
#